data_54862b49d6805747adbb373fdbe3e381
#
_entry.id   54862b49d6805747adbb373fdbe3e381
#
_cell.length_a   1.000
_cell.length_b   1.000
_cell.length_c   1.000
_cell.angle_alpha   90.00
_cell.angle_beta   90.00
_cell.angle_gamma   90.00
#
_symmetry.space_group_name_H-M   'P 1'
#
loop_
_entity.id
_entity.type
_entity.pdbx_description
1 polymer ?
#
loop_
_entity_poly.entity_id
_entity_poly.type
_entity_poly.pdbx_seq_one_letter_code
_entity_poly.pdbx_strand_id
1 'polypeptide(L)'
;VTAAVKEFFGSSQLSQFMDQTNPLAELTHKRRLSALGPGGLNRDRATFEVRDVHYSHYGRMCPIETPEGPNIGLINSLATYARINKYGFIEAPYRKIDKENHCILDEIVYLTATEENGKIIAQANEPTVRGEDGRVWFEKERVVARRLDQIIEVRSTDIDYMDVSAKQLVSVATAMIPFLENDDANRALMGSNMQRQAVPLLVTESPAVGTGMEYKAAYDSGVLVLNEEAGVVRHVSADKVVVESDSDRSLHTYRLIKFKRSNQGTC
;
A
#
# COMPACT_ATOMS: atom_id res chain seq x y z
N VAL A 1 -24.85 -19.19 -12.18
CA VAL A 1 -23.87 -18.13 -11.92
C VAL A 1 -24.43 -17.10 -10.94
N THR A 2 -25.58 -16.44 -11.23
CA THR A 2 -26.17 -15.39 -10.38
C THR A 2 -26.45 -15.85 -8.94
N ALA A 3 -26.94 -17.08 -8.73
CA ALA A 3 -27.19 -17.63 -7.41
C ALA A 3 -25.90 -17.81 -6.60
N ALA A 4 -24.84 -18.34 -7.20
CA ALA A 4 -23.55 -18.51 -6.55
C ALA A 4 -22.90 -17.16 -6.17
N VAL A 5 -23.02 -16.13 -7.02
CA VAL A 5 -22.53 -14.77 -6.71
C VAL A 5 -23.30 -14.16 -5.55
N LYS A 6 -24.64 -14.28 -5.54
CA LYS A 6 -25.48 -13.80 -4.43
C LYS A 6 -25.19 -14.52 -3.11
N GLU A 7 -24.96 -15.83 -3.17
CA GLU A 7 -24.60 -16.64 -2.01
C GLU A 7 -23.25 -16.21 -1.43
N PHE A 8 -22.24 -15.99 -2.28
CA PHE A 8 -20.94 -15.49 -1.84
C PHE A 8 -21.06 -14.14 -1.10
N PHE A 9 -21.72 -13.15 -1.69
CA PHE A 9 -21.88 -11.85 -1.06
C PHE A 9 -22.80 -11.84 0.18
N GLY A 10 -23.71 -12.78 0.30
CA GLY A 10 -24.64 -12.85 1.42
C GLY A 10 -24.18 -13.71 2.60
N SER A 11 -23.35 -14.72 2.39
CA SER A 11 -23.01 -15.70 3.42
C SER A 11 -21.52 -15.97 3.62
N SER A 12 -20.64 -15.47 2.74
CA SER A 12 -19.20 -15.68 2.89
C SER A 12 -18.63 -14.90 4.07
N GLN A 13 -17.74 -15.53 4.85
CA GLN A 13 -17.00 -14.88 5.92
C GLN A 13 -16.08 -13.74 5.41
N LEU A 14 -15.64 -13.81 4.16
CA LEU A 14 -14.76 -12.83 3.54
C LEU A 14 -15.52 -11.63 2.99
N SER A 15 -16.83 -11.76 2.76
CA SER A 15 -17.69 -10.65 2.39
C SER A 15 -18.16 -9.94 3.65
N GLN A 16 -17.64 -8.74 3.90
CA GLN A 16 -17.85 -8.00 5.12
C GLN A 16 -18.45 -6.62 4.82
N PHE A 17 -19.14 -6.06 5.79
CA PHE A 17 -19.55 -4.66 5.75
C PHE A 17 -18.31 -3.78 5.75
N MET A 18 -18.20 -2.87 4.77
CA MET A 18 -17.01 -2.05 4.61
C MET A 18 -16.89 -1.02 5.73
N ASP A 19 -15.69 -0.90 6.31
CA ASP A 19 -15.35 0.18 7.22
C ASP A 19 -15.29 1.49 6.45
N GLN A 20 -16.19 2.40 6.69
CA GLN A 20 -16.30 3.69 6.00
C GLN A 20 -16.29 4.88 6.96
N THR A 21 -15.64 4.77 8.10
CA THR A 21 -15.51 5.88 9.06
C THR A 21 -14.77 7.07 8.44
N ASN A 22 -13.73 6.77 7.65
CA ASN A 22 -12.96 7.74 6.88
C ASN A 22 -12.42 7.08 5.61
N PRO A 23 -11.92 7.84 4.63
CA PRO A 23 -11.39 7.29 3.37
C PRO A 23 -10.24 6.29 3.58
N LEU A 24 -9.40 6.49 4.58
CA LEU A 24 -8.29 5.58 4.88
C LEU A 24 -8.81 4.22 5.39
N ALA A 25 -9.83 4.20 6.24
CA ALA A 25 -10.46 2.96 6.72
C ALA A 25 -11.05 2.14 5.57
N GLU A 26 -11.68 2.80 4.61
CA GLU A 26 -12.19 2.18 3.38
C GLU A 26 -11.08 1.57 2.54
N LEU A 27 -10.01 2.32 2.28
CA LEU A 27 -8.87 1.87 1.49
C LEU A 27 -8.17 0.67 2.16
N THR A 28 -7.90 0.74 3.45
CA THR A 28 -7.24 -0.34 4.18
C THR A 28 -8.10 -1.59 4.28
N HIS A 29 -9.41 -1.46 4.39
CA HIS A 29 -10.31 -2.61 4.38
C HIS A 29 -10.28 -3.35 3.03
N LYS A 30 -10.25 -2.63 1.92
CA LYS A 30 -10.12 -3.21 0.56
C LYS A 30 -8.79 -3.94 0.34
N ARG A 31 -7.74 -3.55 1.07
CA ARG A 31 -6.38 -4.12 0.97
C ARG A 31 -6.07 -5.13 2.08
N ARG A 32 -7.07 -5.61 2.78
CA ARG A 32 -6.91 -6.55 3.91
C ARG A 32 -6.67 -7.97 3.41
N LEU A 33 -5.72 -8.66 4.04
CA LEU A 33 -5.39 -10.06 3.82
C LEU A 33 -5.79 -10.86 5.06
N SER A 34 -6.59 -11.90 4.87
CA SER A 34 -7.05 -12.76 5.97
C SER A 34 -6.50 -14.18 5.79
N ALA A 35 -5.93 -14.74 6.85
CA ALA A 35 -5.56 -16.15 6.91
C ALA A 35 -6.75 -17.05 7.30
N LEU A 36 -7.88 -16.46 7.70
CA LEU A 36 -9.10 -17.14 8.11
C LEU A 36 -10.04 -17.37 6.93
N GLY A 37 -11.02 -18.23 7.11
CA GLY A 37 -12.08 -18.45 6.13
C GLY A 37 -12.00 -19.82 5.44
N PRO A 38 -12.80 -20.06 4.40
CA PRO A 38 -12.82 -21.32 3.67
C PRO A 38 -11.44 -21.65 3.06
N GLY A 39 -10.90 -22.82 3.39
CA GLY A 39 -9.55 -23.23 2.96
C GLY A 39 -8.40 -22.62 3.75
N GLY A 40 -8.69 -21.74 4.72
CA GLY A 40 -7.71 -21.09 5.58
C GLY A 40 -7.58 -21.72 6.95
N LEU A 41 -6.99 -20.98 7.88
CA LEU A 41 -6.76 -21.39 9.26
C LEU A 41 -8.01 -21.19 10.12
N ASN A 42 -8.08 -21.96 11.20
CA ASN A 42 -9.01 -21.69 12.30
C ASN A 42 -8.28 -20.88 13.39
N ARG A 43 -8.93 -19.87 13.96
CA ARG A 43 -8.36 -19.01 15.02
C ARG A 43 -7.83 -19.80 16.20
N ASP A 44 -8.56 -20.81 16.66
CA ASP A 44 -8.20 -21.61 17.82
C ASP A 44 -7.02 -22.56 17.58
N ARG A 45 -6.72 -22.86 16.32
CA ARG A 45 -5.62 -23.75 15.91
C ARG A 45 -4.39 -23.00 15.40
N ALA A 46 -4.46 -21.66 15.32
CA ALA A 46 -3.36 -20.85 14.86
C ALA A 46 -2.25 -20.78 15.94
N THR A 47 -1.09 -21.32 15.60
CA THR A 47 0.12 -21.27 16.41
C THR A 47 0.84 -19.94 16.29
N PHE A 48 1.88 -19.70 17.11
CA PHE A 48 2.72 -18.50 17.00
C PHE A 48 3.44 -18.42 15.66
N GLU A 49 3.89 -19.54 15.09
CA GLU A 49 4.62 -19.59 13.82
C GLU A 49 3.84 -18.96 12.66
N VAL A 50 2.51 -19.19 12.58
CA VAL A 50 1.67 -18.63 11.51
C VAL A 50 1.33 -17.17 11.74
N ARG A 51 1.57 -16.65 12.94
CA ARG A 51 1.34 -15.24 13.31
C ARG A 51 2.60 -14.39 13.20
N ASP A 52 3.77 -15.02 13.09
CA ASP A 52 5.05 -14.34 12.98
C ASP A 52 5.27 -13.72 11.60
N VAL A 53 6.18 -12.77 11.57
CA VAL A 53 6.63 -12.14 10.31
C VAL A 53 7.70 -13.03 9.69
N HIS A 54 7.45 -13.49 8.48
CA HIS A 54 8.38 -14.27 7.69
C HIS A 54 9.12 -13.38 6.68
N TYR A 55 10.33 -13.74 6.26
CA TYR A 55 11.09 -12.94 5.29
C TYR A 55 10.35 -12.73 3.95
N SER A 56 9.49 -13.66 3.55
CA SER A 56 8.65 -13.53 2.35
C SER A 56 7.59 -12.42 2.44
N HIS A 57 7.35 -11.87 3.63
CA HIS A 57 6.44 -10.73 3.82
C HIS A 57 7.04 -9.41 3.32
N TYR A 58 8.36 -9.35 3.17
CA TYR A 58 9.05 -8.13 2.74
C TYR A 58 8.49 -7.60 1.42
N GLY A 59 8.04 -6.35 1.42
CA GLY A 59 7.45 -5.71 0.25
C GLY A 59 6.07 -6.25 -0.18
N ARG A 60 5.51 -7.23 0.54
CA ARG A 60 4.21 -7.88 0.24
C ARG A 60 3.16 -7.67 1.30
N MET A 61 3.48 -7.97 2.54
CA MET A 61 2.60 -7.77 3.69
C MET A 61 3.24 -6.85 4.71
N CYS A 62 2.49 -5.86 5.21
CA CYS A 62 2.98 -4.97 6.24
C CYS A 62 3.26 -5.73 7.53
N PRO A 63 4.47 -5.60 8.13
CA PRO A 63 4.78 -6.27 9.38
C PRO A 63 4.17 -5.60 10.61
N ILE A 64 3.65 -4.38 10.46
CA ILE A 64 3.18 -3.53 11.56
C ILE A 64 1.67 -3.51 11.64
N GLU A 65 0.97 -3.31 10.51
CA GLU A 65 -0.49 -3.18 10.51
C GLU A 65 -1.18 -4.54 10.65
N THR A 66 -1.55 -4.88 11.86
CA THR A 66 -2.33 -6.08 12.22
C THR A 66 -3.25 -5.74 13.40
N PRO A 67 -4.41 -6.39 13.56
CA PRO A 67 -5.24 -6.18 14.76
C PRO A 67 -4.53 -6.57 16.03
N GLU A 68 -4.96 -5.95 17.13
CA GLU A 68 -4.59 -6.38 18.49
C GLU A 68 -5.54 -7.49 18.96
N GLY A 69 -5.04 -8.40 19.76
CA GLY A 69 -5.85 -9.47 20.35
C GLY A 69 -5.82 -10.79 19.58
N PRO A 70 -6.93 -11.57 19.57
CA PRO A 70 -6.94 -12.96 19.07
C PRO A 70 -6.59 -13.09 17.58
N ASN A 71 -6.77 -12.06 16.80
CA ASN A 71 -6.50 -12.05 15.36
C ASN A 71 -5.12 -11.52 14.97
N ILE A 72 -4.25 -11.26 15.95
CA ILE A 72 -2.90 -10.75 15.67
C ILE A 72 -2.15 -11.70 14.75
N GLY A 73 -1.53 -11.16 13.69
CA GLY A 73 -0.78 -11.92 12.71
C GLY A 73 -1.62 -12.76 11.73
N LEU A 74 -2.93 -12.93 11.98
CA LEU A 74 -3.83 -13.65 11.08
C LEU A 74 -4.54 -12.74 10.08
N ILE A 75 -4.69 -11.47 10.43
CA ILE A 75 -5.25 -10.45 9.55
C ILE A 75 -4.16 -9.41 9.33
N ASN A 76 -3.73 -9.28 8.09
CA ASN A 76 -2.65 -8.40 7.69
C ASN A 76 -3.12 -7.44 6.59
N SER A 77 -2.29 -6.47 6.27
CA SER A 77 -2.55 -5.51 5.19
C SER A 77 -1.52 -5.67 4.08
N LEU A 78 -1.97 -5.52 2.85
CA LEU A 78 -1.11 -5.52 1.67
C LEU A 78 -0.15 -4.33 1.73
N ALA A 79 1.13 -4.55 1.45
CA ALA A 79 2.12 -3.48 1.39
C ALA A 79 1.80 -2.46 0.27
N THR A 80 2.31 -1.25 0.41
CA THR A 80 1.93 -0.10 -0.43
C THR A 80 2.06 -0.37 -1.92
N TYR A 81 3.17 -0.95 -2.37
CA TYR A 81 3.45 -1.20 -3.78
C TYR A 81 3.20 -2.64 -4.24
N ALA A 82 2.78 -3.52 -3.32
CA ALA A 82 2.48 -4.90 -3.64
C ALA A 82 1.22 -5.03 -4.51
N ARG A 83 1.21 -6.03 -5.35
CA ARG A 83 0.06 -6.42 -6.16
C ARG A 83 -0.17 -7.92 -6.10
N ILE A 84 -1.37 -8.34 -6.49
CA ILE A 84 -1.72 -9.77 -6.60
C ILE A 84 -1.71 -10.14 -8.08
N ASN A 85 -0.98 -11.20 -8.42
CA ASN A 85 -0.92 -11.69 -9.79
C ASN A 85 -2.17 -12.51 -10.17
N LYS A 86 -2.25 -12.92 -11.44
CA LYS A 86 -3.37 -13.72 -11.97
C LYS A 86 -3.56 -15.10 -11.31
N TYR A 87 -2.54 -15.58 -10.62
CA TYR A 87 -2.58 -16.86 -9.88
C TYR A 87 -2.92 -16.70 -8.39
N GLY A 88 -3.06 -15.46 -7.91
CA GLY A 88 -3.35 -15.17 -6.51
C GLY A 88 -2.11 -14.99 -5.61
N PHE A 89 -0.89 -15.01 -6.16
CA PHE A 89 0.32 -14.73 -5.39
C PHE A 89 0.58 -13.23 -5.28
N ILE A 90 1.13 -12.82 -4.14
CA ILE A 90 1.52 -11.43 -3.90
C ILE A 90 2.92 -11.21 -4.48
N GLU A 91 3.06 -10.16 -5.28
CA GLU A 91 4.29 -9.74 -5.92
C GLU A 91 4.74 -8.39 -5.36
N ALA A 92 6.06 -8.23 -5.22
CA ALA A 92 6.70 -6.97 -4.85
C ALA A 92 7.49 -6.39 -6.02
N PRO A 93 7.52 -5.05 -6.18
CA PRO A 93 8.27 -4.41 -7.26
C PRO A 93 9.74 -4.22 -6.89
N TYR A 94 10.62 -4.42 -7.85
CA TYR A 94 12.06 -4.19 -7.76
C TYR A 94 12.59 -3.54 -9.02
N ARG A 95 13.60 -2.70 -8.90
CA ARG A 95 14.37 -2.19 -10.02
C ARG A 95 15.39 -3.24 -10.46
N LYS A 96 15.43 -3.51 -11.75
CA LYS A 96 16.39 -4.44 -12.33
C LYS A 96 17.77 -3.79 -12.45
N ILE A 97 18.83 -4.57 -12.21
CA ILE A 97 20.20 -4.16 -12.42
C ILE A 97 20.74 -4.85 -13.67
N ASP A 98 21.34 -4.08 -14.57
CA ASP A 98 22.05 -4.61 -15.72
C ASP A 98 23.39 -5.19 -15.26
N LYS A 99 23.58 -6.50 -15.47
CA LYS A 99 24.81 -7.20 -15.06
C LYS A 99 26.01 -6.93 -15.96
N GLU A 100 25.79 -6.46 -17.18
CA GLU A 100 26.88 -6.14 -18.10
C GLU A 100 27.50 -4.77 -17.81
N ASN A 101 26.64 -3.79 -17.56
CA ASN A 101 27.07 -2.42 -17.30
C ASN A 101 27.04 -2.04 -15.81
N HIS A 102 26.59 -2.93 -14.94
CA HIS A 102 26.42 -2.72 -13.50
C HIS A 102 25.61 -1.47 -13.13
N CYS A 103 24.65 -1.08 -14.00
CA CYS A 103 23.81 0.09 -13.79
C CYS A 103 22.39 -0.30 -13.37
N ILE A 104 21.78 0.59 -12.60
CA ILE A 104 20.39 0.46 -12.14
C ILE A 104 19.49 0.93 -13.27
N LEU A 105 18.61 0.04 -13.75
CA LEU A 105 17.62 0.35 -14.78
C LEU A 105 16.36 0.98 -14.17
N ASP A 106 15.68 1.79 -14.95
CA ASP A 106 14.35 2.30 -14.58
C ASP A 106 13.24 1.24 -14.81
N GLU A 107 13.61 0.05 -15.29
CA GLU A 107 12.71 -1.07 -15.48
C GLU A 107 12.30 -1.66 -14.13
N ILE A 108 10.98 -1.68 -13.86
CA ILE A 108 10.41 -2.28 -12.65
C ILE A 108 9.88 -3.67 -12.97
N VAL A 109 10.40 -4.65 -12.24
CA VAL A 109 9.98 -6.05 -12.34
C VAL A 109 9.26 -6.43 -11.06
N TYR A 110 8.13 -7.13 -11.20
CA TYR A 110 7.39 -7.67 -10.07
C TYR A 110 7.77 -9.12 -9.85
N LEU A 111 8.21 -9.46 -8.65
CA LEU A 111 8.65 -10.79 -8.29
C LEU A 111 7.77 -11.39 -7.20
N THR A 112 7.43 -12.66 -7.35
CA THR A 112 6.88 -13.48 -6.28
C THR A 112 7.97 -13.84 -5.27
N ALA A 113 7.59 -14.30 -4.07
CA ALA A 113 8.56 -14.73 -3.06
C ALA A 113 9.45 -15.89 -3.54
N THR A 114 8.92 -16.76 -4.39
CA THR A 114 9.67 -17.89 -4.97
C THR A 114 10.71 -17.42 -5.98
N GLU A 115 10.37 -16.46 -6.83
CA GLU A 115 11.29 -15.89 -7.84
C GLU A 115 12.39 -15.04 -7.21
N GLU A 116 12.08 -14.43 -6.05
CA GLU A 116 13.02 -13.65 -5.25
C GLU A 116 14.05 -14.55 -4.55
N ASN A 117 13.73 -15.81 -4.36
CA ASN A 117 14.56 -16.74 -3.62
C ASN A 117 15.97 -16.86 -4.22
N GLY A 118 17.00 -16.62 -3.39
CA GLY A 118 18.40 -16.66 -3.80
C GLY A 118 18.90 -15.40 -4.50
N LYS A 119 18.06 -14.39 -4.73
CA LYS A 119 18.48 -13.09 -5.28
C LYS A 119 19.06 -12.18 -4.21
N ILE A 120 19.98 -11.33 -4.63
CA ILE A 120 20.61 -10.30 -3.80
C ILE A 120 19.96 -8.96 -4.15
N ILE A 121 19.31 -8.34 -3.18
CA ILE A 121 18.50 -7.14 -3.37
C ILE A 121 19.06 -6.00 -2.52
N ALA A 122 19.47 -4.90 -3.17
CA ALA A 122 19.94 -3.71 -2.49
C ALA A 122 18.76 -2.90 -1.92
N GLN A 123 19.03 -2.18 -0.83
CA GLN A 123 18.05 -1.28 -0.23
C GLN A 123 17.86 -0.01 -1.07
N ALA A 124 16.65 0.57 -1.02
CA ALA A 124 16.33 1.79 -1.79
C ALA A 124 17.10 3.04 -1.33
N ASN A 125 17.61 3.06 -0.11
CA ASN A 125 18.33 4.18 0.48
C ASN A 125 19.86 4.16 0.23
N GLU A 126 20.37 3.15 -0.47
CA GLU A 126 21.79 3.13 -0.81
C GLU A 126 22.15 4.30 -1.73
N PRO A 127 23.28 4.98 -1.46
CA PRO A 127 23.72 6.10 -2.27
C PRO A 127 23.97 5.70 -3.72
N THR A 128 23.45 6.50 -4.65
CA THR A 128 23.58 6.29 -6.09
C THR A 128 24.09 7.54 -6.77
N VAL A 129 24.87 7.36 -7.83
CA VAL A 129 25.39 8.44 -8.66
C VAL A 129 24.80 8.32 -10.07
N ARG A 130 24.37 9.46 -10.63
CA ARG A 130 23.90 9.55 -12.00
C ARG A 130 24.99 10.09 -12.90
N GLY A 131 25.34 9.34 -13.94
CA GLY A 131 26.31 9.77 -14.93
C GLY A 131 25.75 10.73 -15.97
N GLU A 132 26.62 11.28 -16.80
CA GLU A 132 26.24 12.21 -17.88
C GLU A 132 25.37 11.57 -18.95
N ASP A 133 25.48 10.26 -19.13
CA ASP A 133 24.67 9.43 -20.04
C ASP A 133 23.28 9.07 -19.45
N GLY A 134 22.95 9.58 -18.25
CA GLY A 134 21.68 9.36 -17.57
C GLY A 134 21.56 8.02 -16.83
N ARG A 135 22.57 7.15 -16.93
CA ARG A 135 22.60 5.89 -16.19
C ARG A 135 22.89 6.13 -14.71
N VAL A 136 22.46 5.21 -13.87
CA VAL A 136 22.57 5.30 -12.41
C VAL A 136 23.40 4.11 -11.91
N TRP A 137 24.40 4.38 -11.06
CA TRP A 137 25.24 3.37 -10.41
C TRP A 137 25.23 3.53 -8.90
N PHE A 138 25.63 2.49 -8.17
CA PHE A 138 25.92 2.62 -6.75
C PHE A 138 27.20 3.45 -6.57
N GLU A 139 27.17 4.37 -5.61
CA GLU A 139 28.33 5.22 -5.29
C GLU A 139 29.46 4.40 -4.67
N LYS A 140 29.11 3.38 -3.87
CA LYS A 140 30.03 2.56 -3.12
C LYS A 140 30.32 1.24 -3.84
N GLU A 141 31.53 0.75 -3.73
CA GLU A 141 31.93 -0.57 -4.22
C GLU A 141 31.21 -1.69 -3.44
N ARG A 142 30.98 -1.48 -2.12
CA ARG A 142 30.26 -2.40 -1.25
C ARG A 142 28.95 -1.78 -0.81
N VAL A 143 27.88 -2.54 -0.90
CA VAL A 143 26.50 -2.12 -0.71
C VAL A 143 25.82 -3.07 0.25
N VAL A 144 25.00 -2.52 1.13
CA VAL A 144 24.14 -3.32 2.02
C VAL A 144 22.97 -3.88 1.22
N ALA A 145 22.86 -5.19 1.21
CA ALA A 145 21.83 -5.90 0.50
C ALA A 145 21.16 -6.98 1.38
N ARG A 146 19.98 -7.38 0.97
CA ARG A 146 19.22 -8.45 1.60
C ARG A 146 19.30 -9.71 0.74
N ARG A 147 19.52 -10.84 1.40
CA ARG A 147 19.41 -12.17 0.81
C ARG A 147 18.58 -13.04 1.74
N LEU A 148 17.35 -13.38 1.36
CA LEU A 148 16.37 -14.05 2.24
C LEU A 148 16.13 -13.23 3.53
N ASP A 149 16.49 -13.82 4.68
CA ASP A 149 16.39 -13.26 6.03
C ASP A 149 17.65 -12.52 6.49
N GLN A 150 18.74 -12.59 5.72
CA GLN A 150 20.04 -12.04 6.08
C GLN A 150 20.31 -10.70 5.44
N ILE A 151 20.81 -9.77 6.22
CA ILE A 151 21.39 -8.52 5.73
C ILE A 151 22.89 -8.77 5.56
N ILE A 152 23.38 -8.60 4.36
CA ILE A 152 24.76 -8.86 3.96
C ILE A 152 25.36 -7.65 3.29
N GLU A 153 26.68 -7.50 3.38
CA GLU A 153 27.43 -6.51 2.62
C GLU A 153 28.12 -7.19 1.45
N VAL A 154 27.76 -6.81 0.23
CA VAL A 154 28.23 -7.42 -1.02
C VAL A 154 28.82 -6.38 -1.96
N ARG A 155 29.54 -6.83 -3.01
CA ARG A 155 29.99 -5.94 -4.07
C ARG A 155 28.80 -5.45 -4.88
N SER A 156 28.86 -4.22 -5.34
CA SER A 156 27.83 -3.64 -6.21
C SER A 156 27.59 -4.46 -7.49
N THR A 157 28.58 -5.19 -7.96
CA THR A 157 28.52 -6.08 -9.13
C THR A 157 27.67 -7.34 -8.91
N ASP A 158 27.51 -7.78 -7.67
CA ASP A 158 26.85 -9.03 -7.31
C ASP A 158 25.35 -8.85 -7.06
N ILE A 159 24.86 -7.62 -7.12
CA ILE A 159 23.47 -7.27 -6.84
C ILE A 159 22.59 -7.60 -8.05
N ASP A 160 21.46 -8.27 -7.83
CA ASP A 160 20.51 -8.62 -8.88
C ASP A 160 19.41 -7.55 -9.06
N TYR A 161 18.91 -7.00 -7.95
CA TYR A 161 17.82 -6.05 -7.92
C TYR A 161 18.04 -4.98 -6.85
N MET A 162 17.26 -3.90 -6.94
CA MET A 162 17.20 -2.85 -5.93
C MET A 162 15.75 -2.56 -5.57
N ASP A 163 15.47 -2.29 -4.30
CA ASP A 163 14.16 -1.84 -3.83
C ASP A 163 13.75 -0.53 -4.52
N VAL A 164 12.47 -0.39 -4.83
CA VAL A 164 11.95 0.83 -5.48
C VAL A 164 11.89 1.99 -4.48
N SER A 165 11.45 1.72 -3.25
CA SER A 165 11.32 2.72 -2.19
C SER A 165 11.31 2.05 -0.82
N ALA A 166 11.78 2.74 0.21
CA ALA A 166 11.65 2.27 1.59
C ALA A 166 10.19 2.11 2.03
N LYS A 167 9.26 2.85 1.44
CA LYS A 167 7.82 2.76 1.73
C LYS A 167 7.19 1.43 1.28
N GLN A 168 7.87 0.66 0.41
CA GLN A 168 7.33 -0.64 -0.03
C GLN A 168 7.23 -1.68 1.09
N LEU A 169 7.94 -1.49 2.20
CA LEU A 169 7.91 -2.41 3.34
C LEU A 169 6.57 -2.39 4.09
N VAL A 170 5.93 -1.24 4.15
CA VAL A 170 4.78 -0.97 5.01
C VAL A 170 3.49 -0.77 4.23
N SER A 171 2.35 -0.87 4.91
CA SER A 171 1.03 -0.57 4.35
C SER A 171 0.80 0.94 4.18
N VAL A 172 -0.30 1.30 3.51
CA VAL A 172 -0.67 2.70 3.29
C VAL A 172 -0.85 3.46 4.60
N ALA A 173 -1.58 2.87 5.58
CA ALA A 173 -1.81 3.52 6.87
C ALA A 173 -0.50 3.72 7.64
N THR A 174 0.34 2.70 7.69
CA THR A 174 1.64 2.78 8.37
C THR A 174 2.59 3.76 7.68
N ALA A 175 2.54 3.87 6.35
CA ALA A 175 3.36 4.83 5.59
C ALA A 175 2.98 6.30 5.84
N MET A 176 1.84 6.56 6.48
CA MET A 176 1.42 7.91 6.87
C MET A 176 1.90 8.34 8.25
N ILE A 177 2.54 7.46 9.02
CA ILE A 177 3.10 7.79 10.33
C ILE A 177 4.40 8.56 10.12
N PRO A 178 4.49 9.83 10.52
CA PRO A 178 5.73 10.59 10.40
C PRO A 178 6.77 10.06 11.40
N PHE A 179 8.04 10.04 10.99
CA PHE A 179 9.16 9.54 11.82
C PHE A 179 8.98 8.09 12.29
N LEU A 180 8.37 7.25 11.47
CA LEU A 180 8.10 5.84 11.79
C LEU A 180 9.36 5.08 12.22
N GLU A 181 10.50 5.39 11.63
CA GLU A 181 11.80 4.77 11.94
C GLU A 181 12.28 4.99 13.37
N ASN A 182 11.73 6.00 14.06
CA ASN A 182 12.06 6.32 15.45
C ASN A 182 11.05 5.75 16.46
N ASP A 183 9.98 5.13 15.97
CA ASP A 183 8.92 4.57 16.82
C ASP A 183 9.13 3.09 17.08
N ASP A 184 8.75 2.64 18.27
CA ASP A 184 8.64 1.23 18.57
C ASP A 184 7.52 0.56 17.75
N ALA A 185 7.77 -0.65 17.27
CA ALA A 185 6.84 -1.39 16.42
C ALA A 185 5.44 -1.56 17.05
N ASN A 186 5.38 -1.78 18.36
CA ASN A 186 4.10 -1.92 19.08
C ASN A 186 3.30 -0.62 19.06
N ARG A 187 3.97 0.53 19.20
CA ARG A 187 3.30 1.83 19.15
C ARG A 187 2.89 2.22 17.74
N ALA A 188 3.70 1.87 16.74
CA ALA A 188 3.36 2.03 15.33
C ALA A 188 2.13 1.20 14.95
N LEU A 189 2.00 -0.03 15.44
CA LEU A 189 0.83 -0.89 15.28
C LEU A 189 -0.44 -0.22 15.83
N MET A 190 -0.37 0.27 17.08
CA MET A 190 -1.49 0.97 17.71
C MET A 190 -1.87 2.24 16.93
N GLY A 191 -0.89 3.06 16.53
CA GLY A 191 -1.10 4.28 15.75
C GLY A 191 -1.73 4.01 14.39
N SER A 192 -1.26 3.00 13.68
CA SER A 192 -1.82 2.56 12.40
C SER A 192 -3.29 2.13 12.52
N ASN A 193 -3.62 1.37 13.58
CA ASN A 193 -4.99 0.97 13.87
C ASN A 193 -5.88 2.17 14.26
N MET A 194 -5.36 3.12 15.04
CA MET A 194 -6.11 4.31 15.45
C MET A 194 -6.39 5.28 14.30
N GLN A 195 -5.52 5.42 13.32
CA GLN A 195 -5.77 6.24 12.12
C GLN A 195 -7.06 5.84 11.40
N ARG A 196 -7.40 4.55 11.38
CA ARG A 196 -8.63 4.04 10.76
C ARG A 196 -9.90 4.40 11.52
N GLN A 197 -9.79 4.80 12.78
CA GLN A 197 -10.91 5.18 13.64
C GLN A 197 -11.17 6.68 13.66
N ALA A 198 -10.35 7.47 12.95
CA ALA A 198 -10.47 8.92 12.91
C ALA A 198 -11.82 9.35 12.29
N VAL A 199 -12.48 10.31 12.91
CA VAL A 199 -13.73 10.88 12.42
C VAL A 199 -13.41 12.04 11.48
N PRO A 200 -14.02 12.11 10.27
CA PRO A 200 -13.87 13.24 9.37
C PRO A 200 -14.42 14.53 10.02
N LEU A 201 -13.60 15.57 10.03
CA LEU A 201 -13.98 16.86 10.61
C LEU A 201 -14.77 17.69 9.60
N LEU A 202 -15.63 18.56 10.10
CA LEU A 202 -16.39 19.49 9.27
C LEU A 202 -15.48 20.49 8.54
N VAL A 203 -14.47 21.00 9.24
CA VAL A 203 -13.38 21.79 8.66
C VAL A 203 -12.10 20.98 8.82
N THR A 204 -11.52 20.57 7.71
CA THR A 204 -10.29 19.77 7.68
C THR A 204 -9.08 20.68 7.52
N GLU A 205 -7.98 20.34 8.19
CA GLU A 205 -6.70 21.02 8.05
C GLU A 205 -5.65 20.03 7.55
N SER A 206 -4.67 20.53 6.81
CA SER A 206 -3.53 19.69 6.43
C SER A 206 -2.61 19.44 7.62
N PRO A 207 -1.98 18.26 7.74
CA PRO A 207 -1.04 18.01 8.83
C PRO A 207 0.19 18.93 8.73
N ALA A 208 0.67 19.40 9.88
CA ALA A 208 1.90 20.21 9.93
C ALA A 208 3.14 19.43 9.47
N VAL A 209 3.16 18.13 9.74
CA VAL A 209 4.20 17.20 9.27
C VAL A 209 3.53 16.04 8.59
N GLY A 210 3.88 15.79 7.33
CA GLY A 210 3.37 14.69 6.51
C GLY A 210 4.49 13.83 5.95
N THR A 211 4.12 12.69 5.38
CA THR A 211 5.05 11.73 4.76
C THR A 211 5.05 11.79 3.23
N GLY A 212 4.17 12.60 2.62
CA GLY A 212 3.93 12.66 1.18
C GLY A 212 3.06 11.51 0.65
N MET A 213 2.65 10.58 1.50
CA MET A 213 1.74 9.49 1.13
C MET A 213 0.27 9.93 1.13
N GLU A 214 -0.06 10.98 1.85
CA GLU A 214 -1.43 11.48 2.05
C GLU A 214 -2.11 11.84 0.72
N TYR A 215 -1.41 12.59 -0.12
CA TYR A 215 -1.93 12.98 -1.44
C TYR A 215 -2.20 11.75 -2.32
N LYS A 216 -1.23 10.84 -2.39
CA LYS A 216 -1.35 9.63 -3.21
C LYS A 216 -2.49 8.73 -2.75
N ALA A 217 -2.62 8.52 -1.44
CA ALA A 217 -3.69 7.72 -0.87
C ALA A 217 -5.06 8.35 -1.10
N ALA A 218 -5.20 9.67 -0.95
CA ALA A 218 -6.44 10.38 -1.21
C ALA A 218 -6.84 10.29 -2.69
N TYR A 219 -5.88 10.48 -3.60
CA TYR A 219 -6.11 10.39 -5.04
C TYR A 219 -6.53 8.98 -5.47
N ASP A 220 -5.80 7.94 -5.03
CA ASP A 220 -6.03 6.56 -5.43
C ASP A 220 -7.23 5.91 -4.72
N SER A 221 -7.72 6.47 -3.60
CA SER A 221 -8.89 5.95 -2.87
C SER A 221 -10.18 6.03 -3.69
N GLY A 222 -10.25 6.95 -4.67
CA GLY A 222 -11.45 7.18 -5.48
C GLY A 222 -12.61 7.85 -4.72
N VAL A 223 -12.39 8.32 -3.50
CA VAL A 223 -13.39 9.03 -2.70
C VAL A 223 -13.50 10.50 -3.12
N LEU A 224 -12.42 11.07 -3.63
CA LEU A 224 -12.37 12.45 -4.09
C LEU A 224 -12.95 12.56 -5.50
N VAL A 225 -13.79 13.58 -5.70
CA VAL A 225 -14.23 13.99 -7.03
C VAL A 225 -13.20 14.98 -7.59
N LEU A 226 -12.48 14.54 -8.61
CA LEU A 226 -11.40 15.32 -9.22
C LEU A 226 -11.86 15.88 -10.56
N ASN A 227 -11.46 17.11 -10.85
CA ASN A 227 -11.64 17.70 -12.17
C ASN A 227 -10.59 17.13 -13.13
N GLU A 228 -11.02 16.66 -14.30
CA GLU A 228 -10.15 15.99 -15.28
C GLU A 228 -9.39 16.98 -16.15
N GLU A 229 -9.99 18.16 -16.40
CA GLU A 229 -9.44 19.18 -17.28
C GLU A 229 -9.47 20.56 -16.63
N ALA A 230 -8.59 21.46 -17.09
CA ALA A 230 -8.65 22.87 -16.71
C ALA A 230 -9.97 23.51 -17.19
N GLY A 231 -10.58 24.34 -16.37
CA GLY A 231 -11.86 24.94 -16.73
C GLY A 231 -12.39 25.93 -15.70
N VAL A 232 -13.54 26.51 -16.01
CA VAL A 232 -14.22 27.51 -15.19
C VAL A 232 -15.48 26.91 -14.55
N VAL A 233 -15.62 27.07 -13.24
CA VAL A 233 -16.82 26.62 -12.53
C VAL A 233 -18.00 27.52 -12.91
N ARG A 234 -19.04 26.94 -13.54
CA ARG A 234 -20.25 27.63 -13.98
C ARG A 234 -21.39 27.54 -12.99
N HIS A 235 -21.50 26.41 -12.31
CA HIS A 235 -22.59 26.22 -11.34
C HIS A 235 -22.11 25.36 -10.18
N VAL A 236 -22.49 25.74 -8.96
CA VAL A 236 -22.22 25.00 -7.73
C VAL A 236 -23.53 24.86 -6.96
N SER A 237 -23.86 23.65 -6.60
CA SER A 237 -24.93 23.32 -5.68
C SER A 237 -24.46 22.30 -4.64
N ALA A 238 -25.29 22.00 -3.66
CA ALA A 238 -24.95 21.04 -2.62
C ALA A 238 -24.72 19.59 -3.14
N ASP A 239 -25.23 19.26 -4.30
CA ASP A 239 -25.22 17.91 -4.90
C ASP A 239 -24.39 17.78 -6.17
N LYS A 240 -24.03 18.91 -6.80
CA LYS A 240 -23.26 18.91 -8.03
C LYS A 240 -22.43 20.18 -8.25
N VAL A 241 -21.33 20.00 -8.98
CA VAL A 241 -20.52 21.09 -9.55
C VAL A 241 -20.49 20.93 -11.05
N VAL A 242 -20.71 22.02 -11.79
CA VAL A 242 -20.63 22.04 -13.26
C VAL A 242 -19.45 22.91 -13.66
N VAL A 243 -18.51 22.30 -14.40
CA VAL A 243 -17.31 22.95 -14.90
C VAL A 243 -17.37 23.01 -16.43
N GLU A 244 -17.10 24.17 -17.00
CA GLU A 244 -16.88 24.34 -18.43
C GLU A 244 -15.41 24.16 -18.75
N SER A 245 -15.06 23.18 -19.58
CA SER A 245 -13.69 22.92 -20.01
C SER A 245 -13.13 24.08 -20.82
N ASP A 246 -11.87 24.43 -20.62
CA ASP A 246 -11.17 25.46 -21.42
C ASP A 246 -10.80 24.93 -22.80
N SER A 247 -10.71 23.60 -23.00
CA SER A 247 -10.29 22.96 -24.24
C SER A 247 -11.39 22.98 -25.32
N ASP A 248 -12.57 22.52 -24.98
CA ASP A 248 -13.69 22.30 -25.93
C ASP A 248 -14.98 23.02 -25.53
N ARG A 249 -14.99 23.76 -24.41
CA ARG A 249 -16.14 24.41 -23.78
C ARG A 249 -17.32 23.48 -23.47
N SER A 250 -17.03 22.19 -23.34
CA SER A 250 -18.02 21.23 -22.88
C SER A 250 -18.34 21.42 -21.38
N LEU A 251 -19.56 21.04 -20.98
CA LEU A 251 -19.98 21.11 -19.58
C LEU A 251 -19.87 19.75 -18.92
N HIS A 252 -18.91 19.63 -18.01
CA HIS A 252 -18.73 18.47 -17.17
C HIS A 252 -19.49 18.61 -15.86
N THR A 253 -20.37 17.64 -15.56
CA THR A 253 -21.18 17.67 -14.34
C THR A 253 -20.66 16.62 -13.36
N TYR A 254 -20.10 17.08 -12.25
CA TYR A 254 -19.61 16.26 -11.16
C TYR A 254 -20.66 16.16 -10.06
N ARG A 255 -21.10 14.94 -9.77
CA ARG A 255 -22.04 14.71 -8.67
C ARG A 255 -21.26 14.50 -7.37
N LEU A 256 -21.70 15.18 -6.31
CA LEU A 256 -21.10 15.10 -4.98
C LEU A 256 -21.83 14.04 -4.15
N ILE A 257 -21.04 13.20 -3.47
CA ILE A 257 -21.56 12.18 -2.56
C ILE A 257 -21.83 12.83 -1.20
N LYS A 258 -23.04 12.66 -0.67
CA LYS A 258 -23.39 13.11 0.66
C LYS A 258 -22.99 12.07 1.69
N PHE A 259 -22.35 12.51 2.77
CA PHE A 259 -22.11 11.66 3.91
C PHE A 259 -23.43 11.24 4.55
N LYS A 260 -23.67 9.94 4.61
CA LYS A 260 -24.84 9.34 5.21
C LYS A 260 -24.43 8.13 6.02
N ARG A 261 -24.74 8.16 7.31
CA ARG A 261 -24.49 7.02 8.18
C ARG A 261 -25.61 5.99 8.02
N SER A 262 -25.26 4.76 7.61
CA SER A 262 -26.21 3.65 7.55
C SER A 262 -26.10 2.74 8.78
N ASN A 263 -24.88 2.36 9.17
CA ASN A 263 -24.57 1.53 10.33
C ASN A 263 -23.38 2.10 11.09
N GLN A 264 -23.05 1.52 12.25
CA GLN A 264 -21.79 1.84 12.93
C GLN A 264 -20.59 1.54 12.01
N GLY A 265 -19.60 2.41 12.00
CA GLY A 265 -18.43 2.27 11.13
C GLY A 265 -18.65 2.68 9.66
N THR A 266 -19.78 3.28 9.32
CA THR A 266 -20.07 3.85 8.00
C THR A 266 -20.21 5.38 8.05
N CYS A 267 -19.95 6.01 6.93
CA CYS A 267 -20.16 7.45 6.76
C CYS A 267 -20.40 7.80 5.27
#